data_ad484ed6b785cef96e269e8e9510c505
#
_entry.id   ad484ed6b785cef96e269e8e9510c505
#
_cell.length_a   1.000
_cell.length_b   1.000
_cell.length_c   1.000
_cell.angle_alpha   90.00
_cell.angle_beta   90.00
_cell.angle_gamma   90.00
#
_symmetry.space_group_name_H-M   'P 1'
#
loop_
_entity.id
_entity.type
_entity.pdbx_description
1 polymer ?
#
loop_
_entity_poly.entity_id
_entity_poly.type
_entity_poly.pdbx_seq_one_letter_code
_entity_poly.pdbx_strand_id
1 'polypeptide(L)'
;MCIRDRDRTELVRQAFLAQQQAYAPYSEFLVGAALLTEDGKIYQGCNIENAAYSPGNCAERTAFFKAVSEGRRDFTAIAIVGNKRGEAGDYCPPCGVCRQVMAEFCKADFEILLAKDTENWKSYTLEQLLPERFTL
;
A
#
# COMPACT_ATOMS: atom_id res chain seq x y z
N MET A 1 9.03 -4.76 14.97
CA MET A 1 8.90 -6.22 14.79
C MET A 1 9.27 -6.58 13.37
N CYS A 2 10.13 -7.59 13.21
CA CYS A 2 10.52 -8.06 11.88
C CYS A 2 9.48 -9.05 11.34
N ILE A 3 9.16 -8.94 10.05
CA ILE A 3 8.28 -9.91 9.41
C ILE A 3 9.14 -10.97 8.70
N ARG A 4 8.58 -12.18 8.57
CA ARG A 4 9.26 -13.28 7.89
C ARG A 4 8.97 -13.24 6.39
N ASP A 5 9.82 -13.91 5.59
CA ASP A 5 9.65 -13.94 4.13
C ASP A 5 8.30 -14.51 3.72
N ARG A 6 7.79 -15.52 4.43
CA ARG A 6 6.47 -16.07 4.13
C ARG A 6 5.35 -15.05 4.36
N ASP A 7 5.53 -14.15 5.36
CA ASP A 7 4.56 -13.08 5.63
C ASP A 7 4.64 -12.03 4.54
N ARG A 8 5.84 -11.74 4.03
CA ARG A 8 6.00 -10.84 2.90
C ARG A 8 5.33 -11.40 1.64
N THR A 9 5.53 -12.68 1.36
CA THR A 9 4.91 -13.36 0.22
C THR A 9 3.39 -13.30 0.33
N GLU A 10 2.84 -13.57 1.51
CA GLU A 10 1.40 -13.51 1.73
C GLU A 10 0.87 -12.07 1.57
N LEU A 11 1.61 -11.10 2.08
CA LEU A 11 1.21 -9.69 1.97
C LEU A 11 1.16 -9.24 0.51
N VAL A 12 2.17 -9.63 -0.28
CA VAL A 12 2.20 -9.35 -1.72
C VAL A 12 1.02 -10.02 -2.43
N ARG A 13 0.74 -11.28 -2.09
CA ARG A 13 -0.41 -12.01 -2.66
C ARG A 13 -1.73 -11.29 -2.37
N GLN A 14 -1.90 -10.80 -1.14
CA GLN A 14 -3.09 -10.07 -0.73
C GLN A 14 -3.21 -8.73 -1.49
N ALA A 15 -2.09 -8.08 -1.79
CA ALA A 15 -2.10 -6.84 -2.57
C ALA A 15 -2.59 -7.11 -4.00
N PHE A 16 -2.18 -8.21 -4.61
CA PHE A 16 -2.68 -8.59 -5.93
C PHE A 16 -4.18 -8.93 -5.90
N LEU A 17 -4.66 -9.56 -4.84
CA LEU A 17 -6.10 -9.81 -4.68
C LEU A 17 -6.87 -8.49 -4.56
N ALA A 18 -6.35 -7.54 -3.79
CA ALA A 18 -6.98 -6.23 -3.63
C ALA A 18 -7.05 -5.48 -4.96
N GLN A 19 -6.02 -5.60 -5.79
CA GLN A 19 -5.95 -4.96 -7.10
C GLN A 19 -7.15 -5.32 -8.00
N GLN A 20 -7.70 -6.51 -7.84
CA GLN A 20 -8.83 -6.98 -8.66
C GLN A 20 -10.11 -6.16 -8.42
N GLN A 21 -10.20 -5.47 -7.29
CA GLN A 21 -11.34 -4.63 -6.94
C GLN A 21 -11.12 -3.14 -7.32
N ALA A 22 -9.98 -2.80 -7.91
CA ALA A 22 -9.69 -1.41 -8.27
C ALA A 22 -10.73 -0.85 -9.23
N TYR A 23 -11.15 0.39 -8.97
CA TYR A 23 -12.06 1.13 -9.84
C TYR A 23 -11.27 2.22 -10.53
N ALA A 24 -10.82 1.96 -11.76
CA ALA A 24 -9.93 2.86 -12.50
C ALA A 24 -10.38 3.00 -13.96
N PRO A 25 -11.62 3.53 -14.20
CA PRO A 25 -12.15 3.63 -15.55
C PRO A 25 -11.47 4.71 -16.41
N TYR A 26 -10.80 5.68 -15.78
CA TYR A 26 -10.18 6.80 -16.48
C TYR A 26 -8.74 6.50 -16.87
N SER A 27 -7.91 6.11 -15.92
CA SER A 27 -6.49 5.81 -16.18
C SER A 27 -6.25 4.39 -16.63
N GLU A 28 -7.13 3.47 -16.27
CA GLU A 28 -6.95 2.03 -16.41
C GLU A 28 -5.69 1.52 -15.68
N PHE A 29 -5.16 2.29 -14.74
CA PHE A 29 -4.03 1.90 -13.91
C PHE A 29 -4.57 1.35 -12.59
N LEU A 30 -4.37 0.03 -12.38
CA LEU A 30 -4.95 -0.69 -11.25
C LEU A 30 -3.91 -0.85 -10.16
N VAL A 31 -4.23 -0.41 -8.95
CA VAL A 31 -3.32 -0.50 -7.80
C VAL A 31 -3.98 -1.31 -6.70
N GLY A 32 -3.22 -2.17 -6.07
CA GLY A 32 -3.66 -2.91 -4.89
C GLY A 32 -2.67 -2.72 -3.76
N ALA A 33 -3.17 -2.72 -2.55
CA ALA A 33 -2.35 -2.61 -1.35
C ALA A 33 -2.83 -3.59 -0.30
N ALA A 34 -1.90 -4.11 0.49
CA ALA A 34 -2.20 -4.93 1.65
C ALA A 34 -1.39 -4.42 2.83
N LEU A 35 -2.08 -4.00 3.88
CA LEU A 35 -1.50 -3.39 5.07
C LEU A 35 -1.53 -4.38 6.21
N LEU A 36 -0.37 -4.62 6.83
CA LEU A 36 -0.21 -5.57 7.94
C LEU A 36 -0.14 -4.82 9.26
N THR A 37 -1.03 -5.17 10.18
CA THR A 37 -1.00 -4.65 11.55
C THR A 37 0.02 -5.42 12.40
N GLU A 38 0.41 -4.87 13.54
CA GLU A 38 1.35 -5.54 14.44
C GLU A 38 0.78 -6.84 15.01
N ASP A 39 -0.54 -6.94 15.14
CA ASP A 39 -1.20 -8.16 15.63
C ASP A 39 -1.53 -9.16 14.51
N GLY A 40 -1.06 -8.91 13.29
CA GLY A 40 -1.12 -9.88 12.21
C GLY A 40 -2.34 -9.80 11.30
N LYS A 41 -3.19 -8.78 11.44
CA LYS A 41 -4.35 -8.61 10.57
C LYS A 41 -3.93 -7.88 9.28
N ILE A 42 -4.51 -8.29 8.15
CA ILE A 42 -4.24 -7.69 6.85
C ILE A 42 -5.46 -6.93 6.36
N TYR A 43 -5.26 -5.66 5.99
CA TYR A 43 -6.29 -4.81 5.39
C TYR A 43 -5.96 -4.57 3.93
N GLN A 44 -6.89 -4.94 3.05
CA GLN A 44 -6.73 -4.73 1.61
C GLN A 44 -7.27 -3.37 1.22
N GLY A 45 -6.64 -2.75 0.22
CA GLY A 45 -7.11 -1.54 -0.40
C GLY A 45 -6.84 -1.54 -1.88
N CYS A 46 -7.63 -0.79 -2.63
CA CYS A 46 -7.43 -0.60 -4.06
C CYS A 46 -7.68 0.87 -4.39
N ASN A 47 -7.19 1.31 -5.56
CA ASN A 47 -7.46 2.67 -5.98
C ASN A 47 -8.89 2.79 -6.49
N ILE A 48 -9.49 3.95 -6.24
CA ILE A 48 -10.87 4.26 -6.59
C ILE A 48 -10.88 5.65 -7.21
N GLU A 49 -11.09 5.70 -8.52
CA GLU A 49 -11.07 6.95 -9.26
C GLU A 49 -12.42 7.65 -9.23
N ASN A 50 -12.41 8.93 -9.52
CA ASN A 50 -13.61 9.74 -9.57
C ASN A 50 -13.47 10.78 -10.66
N ALA A 51 -14.56 11.07 -11.37
CA ALA A 51 -14.57 12.08 -12.43
C ALA A 51 -14.15 13.47 -11.93
N ALA A 52 -14.36 13.75 -10.65
CA ALA A 52 -13.98 15.03 -10.05
C ALA A 52 -12.54 15.04 -9.52
N TYR A 53 -11.81 13.95 -9.67
CA TYR A 53 -10.44 13.69 -9.21
C TYR A 53 -10.27 13.76 -7.70
N SER A 54 -10.58 14.88 -7.07
CA SER A 54 -10.35 15.08 -5.63
C SER A 54 -10.99 14.02 -4.73
N PRO A 55 -12.23 13.53 -4.97
CA PRO A 55 -12.79 12.45 -4.17
C PRO A 55 -12.13 11.08 -4.39
N GLY A 56 -11.30 10.93 -5.43
CA GLY A 56 -10.59 9.69 -5.70
C GLY A 56 -9.59 9.37 -4.60
N ASN A 57 -9.24 8.08 -4.47
CA ASN A 57 -8.34 7.65 -3.43
C ASN A 57 -7.35 6.61 -3.94
N CYS A 58 -6.13 6.65 -3.39
CA CYS A 58 -5.10 5.67 -3.70
C CYS A 58 -5.35 4.38 -2.90
N ALA A 59 -4.82 3.27 -3.40
CA ALA A 59 -4.97 1.96 -2.77
C ALA A 59 -4.43 1.97 -1.33
N GLU A 60 -3.29 2.58 -1.13
CA GLU A 60 -2.62 2.65 0.18
C GLU A 60 -3.51 3.36 1.19
N ARG A 61 -4.10 4.50 0.80
CA ARG A 61 -4.98 5.25 1.70
C ARG A 61 -6.28 4.51 1.98
N THR A 62 -6.80 3.78 0.99
CA THR A 62 -7.99 2.94 1.21
C THR A 62 -7.70 1.91 2.30
N ALA A 63 -6.54 1.25 2.25
CA ALA A 63 -6.17 0.27 3.26
C ALA A 63 -5.97 0.91 4.63
N PHE A 64 -5.22 2.02 4.71
CA PHE A 64 -5.00 2.72 5.98
C PHE A 64 -6.28 3.24 6.59
N PHE A 65 -7.12 3.89 5.80
CA PHE A 65 -8.35 4.50 6.32
C PHE A 65 -9.32 3.44 6.83
N LYS A 66 -9.39 2.30 6.14
CA LYS A 66 -10.17 1.16 6.60
C LYS A 66 -9.67 0.66 7.96
N ALA A 67 -8.36 0.43 8.09
CA ALA A 67 -7.76 -0.06 9.33
C ALA A 67 -7.94 0.93 10.47
N VAL A 68 -7.65 2.22 10.23
CA VAL A 68 -7.77 3.26 11.23
C VAL A 68 -9.22 3.42 11.68
N SER A 69 -10.18 3.33 10.76
CA SER A 69 -11.61 3.43 11.09
C SER A 69 -12.10 2.27 11.95
N GLU A 70 -11.38 1.14 11.93
CA GLU A 70 -11.68 0.00 12.81
C GLU A 70 -10.89 0.05 14.13
N GLY A 71 -10.17 1.12 14.38
CA GLY A 71 -9.45 1.30 15.62
C GLY A 71 -7.99 0.87 15.60
N ARG A 72 -7.46 0.45 14.45
CA ARG A 72 -6.05 0.04 14.36
C ARG A 72 -5.14 1.24 14.26
N ARG A 73 -4.01 1.19 14.98
CA ARG A 73 -3.03 2.29 15.02
C ARG A 73 -1.59 1.82 14.85
N ASP A 74 -1.32 0.51 14.96
CA ASP A 74 0.03 -0.04 14.98
C ASP A 74 0.23 -0.96 13.77
N PHE A 75 1.15 -0.57 12.89
CA PHE A 75 1.34 -1.21 11.59
C PHE A 75 2.79 -1.66 11.43
N THR A 76 2.99 -2.77 10.72
CA THR A 76 4.30 -3.39 10.50
C THR A 76 4.80 -3.18 9.07
N ALA A 77 3.93 -3.35 8.09
CA ALA A 77 4.34 -3.31 6.68
C ALA A 77 3.16 -3.09 5.75
N ILE A 78 3.45 -2.67 4.53
CA ILE A 78 2.46 -2.59 3.45
C ILE A 78 3.10 -3.15 2.18
N ALA A 79 2.32 -3.89 1.39
CA ALA A 79 2.71 -4.29 0.04
C ALA A 79 1.87 -3.52 -0.97
N ILE A 80 2.51 -3.08 -2.04
CA ILE A 80 1.87 -2.26 -3.09
C ILE A 80 2.19 -2.87 -4.45
N VAL A 81 1.14 -3.05 -5.26
CA VAL A 81 1.27 -3.54 -6.63
C VAL A 81 0.49 -2.60 -7.55
N GLY A 82 0.96 -2.43 -8.78
CA GLY A 82 0.25 -1.58 -9.74
C GLY A 82 0.69 -1.83 -11.16
N ASN A 83 -0.28 -1.84 -12.08
CA ASN A 83 -0.01 -1.95 -13.50
C ASN A 83 -1.22 -1.45 -14.29
N LYS A 84 -0.95 -1.02 -15.52
CA LYS A 84 -2.01 -0.67 -16.45
C LYS A 84 -2.76 -1.94 -16.87
N ARG A 85 -4.07 -1.84 -17.03
CA ARG A 85 -4.93 -2.98 -17.39
C ARG A 85 -4.38 -3.71 -18.62
N GLY A 86 -4.20 -5.02 -18.50
CA GLY A 86 -3.72 -5.87 -19.58
C GLY A 86 -2.22 -5.79 -19.85
N GLU A 87 -1.45 -5.04 -19.08
CA GLU A 87 0.00 -4.92 -19.23
C GLU A 87 0.73 -5.58 -18.09
N ALA A 88 1.99 -5.93 -18.34
CA ALA A 88 2.85 -6.49 -17.30
C ALA A 88 3.11 -5.45 -16.22
N GLY A 89 3.23 -5.93 -14.97
CA GLY A 89 3.50 -5.05 -13.84
C GLY A 89 4.93 -4.55 -13.78
N ASP A 90 5.09 -3.41 -13.13
CA ASP A 90 6.39 -2.88 -12.72
C ASP A 90 6.23 -2.38 -11.29
N TYR A 91 7.33 -1.94 -10.68
CA TYR A 91 7.27 -1.42 -9.31
C TYR A 91 6.46 -0.14 -9.28
N CYS A 92 5.53 -0.05 -8.32
CA CYS A 92 4.61 1.08 -8.18
C CYS A 92 4.83 1.76 -6.83
N PRO A 93 5.73 2.78 -6.76
CA PRO A 93 5.97 3.48 -5.49
C PRO A 93 4.74 4.25 -5.02
N PRO A 94 4.56 4.42 -3.71
CA PRO A 94 3.45 5.22 -3.20
C PRO A 94 3.66 6.70 -3.51
N CYS A 95 2.58 7.41 -3.79
CA CYS A 95 2.64 8.85 -4.01
C CYS A 95 2.99 9.60 -2.71
N GLY A 96 3.35 10.88 -2.83
CA GLY A 96 3.74 11.68 -1.68
C GLY A 96 2.64 11.81 -0.63
N VAL A 97 1.38 11.92 -1.05
CA VAL A 97 0.25 12.00 -0.12
C VAL A 97 0.14 10.71 0.70
N CYS A 98 0.29 9.55 0.06
CA CYS A 98 0.26 8.27 0.76
C CYS A 98 1.45 8.12 1.71
N ARG A 99 2.63 8.59 1.32
CA ARG A 99 3.80 8.58 2.21
C ARG A 99 3.56 9.43 3.45
N GLN A 100 2.89 10.58 3.29
CA GLN A 100 2.54 11.42 4.44
C GLN A 100 1.52 10.76 5.35
N VAL A 101 0.55 10.04 4.80
CA VAL A 101 -0.39 9.23 5.60
C VAL A 101 0.38 8.18 6.40
N MET A 102 1.35 7.52 5.78
CA MET A 102 2.21 6.56 6.50
C MET A 102 2.97 7.25 7.64
N ALA A 103 3.46 8.47 7.42
CA ALA A 103 4.20 9.21 8.44
C ALA A 103 3.37 9.50 9.69
N GLU A 104 2.04 9.66 9.53
CA GLU A 104 1.15 9.90 10.66
C GLU A 104 1.03 8.68 11.57
N PHE A 105 0.99 7.48 10.98
CA PHE A 105 0.64 6.26 11.71
C PHE A 105 1.79 5.28 11.90
N CYS A 106 2.91 5.47 11.22
CA CYS A 106 3.98 4.47 11.18
C CYS A 106 5.30 5.04 11.64
N LYS A 107 6.18 4.14 12.12
CA LYS A 107 7.53 4.50 12.55
C LYS A 107 8.48 4.52 11.35
N ALA A 108 9.70 5.02 11.57
CA ALA A 108 10.72 5.15 10.54
C ALA A 108 11.07 3.81 9.88
N ASP A 109 10.98 2.71 10.62
CA ASP A 109 11.31 1.36 10.15
C ASP A 109 10.15 0.60 9.53
N PHE A 110 8.97 1.24 9.37
CA PHE A 110 7.83 0.63 8.70
C PHE A 110 8.25 0.14 7.31
N GLU A 111 7.94 -1.11 7.01
CA GLU A 111 8.41 -1.73 5.78
C GLU A 111 7.42 -1.55 4.63
N ILE A 112 7.93 -1.11 3.48
CA ILE A 112 7.14 -0.88 2.28
C ILE A 112 7.65 -1.81 1.19
N LEU A 113 6.83 -2.78 0.78
CA LEU A 113 7.15 -3.75 -0.25
C LEU A 113 6.55 -3.28 -1.57
N LEU A 114 7.40 -3.05 -2.56
CA LEU A 114 6.94 -2.73 -3.92
C LEU A 114 7.11 -3.99 -4.75
N ALA A 115 6.01 -4.60 -5.16
CA ALA A 115 6.04 -5.87 -5.86
C ALA A 115 5.72 -5.70 -7.34
N LYS A 116 6.55 -6.31 -8.16
CA LYS A 116 6.37 -6.39 -9.60
C LYS A 116 5.51 -7.59 -9.98
N ASP A 117 5.74 -8.71 -9.28
CA ASP A 117 4.96 -9.93 -9.37
C ASP A 117 5.04 -10.64 -8.02
N THR A 118 4.47 -11.85 -7.92
CA THR A 118 4.41 -12.58 -6.65
C THR A 118 5.77 -13.06 -6.15
N GLU A 119 6.79 -13.02 -6.98
CA GLU A 119 8.13 -13.51 -6.64
C GLU A 119 9.19 -12.41 -6.59
N ASN A 120 8.88 -11.22 -7.13
CA ASN A 120 9.86 -10.13 -7.24
C ASN A 120 9.34 -8.87 -6.56
N TRP A 121 9.96 -8.50 -5.46
CA TRP A 121 9.65 -7.26 -4.76
C TRP A 121 10.91 -6.61 -4.21
N LYS A 122 10.80 -5.30 -3.99
CA LYS A 122 11.82 -4.50 -3.32
C LYS A 122 11.27 -4.08 -1.97
N SER A 123 12.12 -4.04 -0.95
CA SER A 123 11.75 -3.61 0.39
C SER A 123 12.42 -2.30 0.72
N TYR A 124 11.64 -1.36 1.22
CA TYR A 124 12.11 -0.06 1.69
C TYR A 124 11.56 0.22 3.08
N THR A 125 12.24 1.07 3.83
CA THR A 125 11.67 1.63 5.06
C THR A 125 11.00 2.96 4.74
N LEU A 126 10.10 3.39 5.63
CA LEU A 126 9.49 4.72 5.51
C LEU A 126 10.55 5.83 5.51
N GLU A 127 11.59 5.66 6.34
CA GLU A 127 12.71 6.61 6.37
C GLU A 127 13.37 6.77 4.99
N GLN A 128 13.51 5.68 4.25
CA GLN A 128 14.11 5.72 2.92
C GLN A 128 13.21 6.41 1.89
N LEU A 129 11.90 6.21 1.97
CA LEU A 129 10.96 6.76 0.99
C LEU A 129 10.44 8.15 1.36
N LEU A 130 10.60 8.58 2.61
CA LEU A 130 10.19 9.91 3.06
C LEU A 130 11.15 10.41 4.15
N PRO A 131 12.40 10.76 3.76
CA PRO A 131 13.31 11.38 4.73
C PRO A 131 12.80 12.76 5.14
N GLU A 132 13.23 13.21 6.33
CA GLU A 132 12.81 14.54 6.82
C GLU A 132 11.28 14.69 6.86
N ARG A 133 10.59 13.67 7.39
CA ARG A 133 9.12 13.63 7.41
C ARG A 133 8.54 14.77 8.25
N PHE A 134 7.45 15.35 7.75
CA PHE A 134 6.68 16.31 8.52
C PHE A 134 5.85 15.58 9.58
N THR A 135 5.99 16.00 10.84
CA THR A 135 5.15 15.52 11.96
C THR A 135 4.84 16.70 12.86
N LEU A 136 3.75 16.59 13.62
CA LEU A 136 3.40 17.61 14.62
C LEU A 136 3.86 17.21 16.01
#